data_b4b1120cf027925e305cdcc3925da314
#
_entry.id   b4b1120cf027925e305cdcc3925da314
#
_cell.length_a   1.000
_cell.length_b   1.000
_cell.length_c   1.000
_cell.angle_alpha   90.00
_cell.angle_beta   90.00
_cell.angle_gamma   90.00
#
_symmetry.space_group_name_H-M   'P 1'
#
loop_
_entity.id
_entity.type
_entity.pdbx_description
1 polymer ?
#
loop_
_entity_poly.entity_id
_entity_poly.type
_entity_poly.pdbx_seq_one_letter_code
_entity_poly.pdbx_strand_id
1 'polypeptide(L)'
;MTIKIYPLSSIIGLCLLFIGCEEPQSSKEPFPITDVNFDYLQGSNKLFVSAMVNNTYMNTSLDSVEVLWKGVDQQNTSDTLKLFDDGTKGDILSNDNIFSRRIPNSNSIISNIIPSGAKDSVFLSVLGIYNNRFIESDLNPFILGNIHPKIGTVVLPKSVDRPSSNADPNIMNTVKFSVTASASDANGLDDIKRVFFRSYHVGLDSMMNNGNPILLLDDGGGSNGSGDLQKGDGTFSRTISISETALQGTYHWIFEAQDLSNAYSDTVKRTIVVK
;
A
#
# COMPACT_ATOMS: atom_id res chain seq x y z
N MET A 1 24.82 27.13 -98.74
CA MET A 1 24.76 27.21 -97.27
C MET A 1 23.29 27.39 -96.98
N THR A 2 22.59 26.26 -96.66
CA THR A 2 21.11 26.20 -96.57
C THR A 2 20.73 26.16 -95.05
N ILE A 3 20.09 27.21 -94.57
CA ILE A 3 19.60 27.32 -93.22
C ILE A 3 18.20 26.69 -93.12
N LYS A 4 18.05 25.60 -92.38
CA LYS A 4 16.77 25.00 -92.10
C LYS A 4 16.16 25.64 -90.81
N ILE A 5 14.99 26.27 -91.05
CA ILE A 5 14.16 26.81 -89.91
C ILE A 5 13.17 25.71 -89.52
N TYR A 6 13.14 25.39 -88.21
CA TYR A 6 12.13 24.48 -87.67
C TYR A 6 11.05 25.28 -86.98
N PRO A 7 9.79 24.93 -87.08
CA PRO A 7 8.72 25.68 -86.37
C PRO A 7 8.62 25.27 -84.91
N LEU A 8 8.47 26.25 -84.06
CA LEU A 8 8.26 26.14 -82.60
C LEU A 8 6.80 25.73 -82.35
N SER A 9 6.57 24.49 -81.96
CA SER A 9 5.24 23.98 -81.57
C SER A 9 4.94 24.42 -80.12
N SER A 10 3.93 25.28 -79.96
CA SER A 10 3.46 25.80 -78.66
C SER A 10 2.58 24.74 -78.01
N ILE A 11 3.06 24.09 -76.90
CA ILE A 11 2.26 23.19 -76.11
C ILE A 11 1.60 24.03 -75.01
N ILE A 12 0.30 24.26 -75.13
CA ILE A 12 -0.54 24.85 -74.08
C ILE A 12 -0.81 23.77 -73.01
N GLY A 13 -0.08 23.81 -71.93
CA GLY A 13 -0.35 22.95 -70.75
C GLY A 13 -1.62 23.39 -70.04
N LEU A 14 -2.66 22.59 -70.10
CA LEU A 14 -3.90 22.75 -69.34
C LEU A 14 -3.63 22.33 -67.89
N CYS A 15 -3.38 23.26 -66.97
CA CYS A 15 -3.32 23.04 -65.53
C CYS A 15 -4.75 22.78 -65.00
N LEU A 16 -5.09 21.50 -64.82
CA LEU A 16 -6.26 21.10 -64.01
C LEU A 16 -5.94 21.34 -62.54
N LEU A 17 -6.46 22.41 -61.98
CA LEU A 17 -6.50 22.64 -60.52
C LEU A 17 -7.51 21.65 -59.92
N PHE A 18 -7.03 20.53 -59.37
CA PHE A 18 -7.82 19.70 -58.45
C PHE A 18 -7.99 20.50 -57.16
N ILE A 19 -9.12 21.17 -57.01
CA ILE A 19 -9.59 21.66 -55.69
C ILE A 19 -10.07 20.41 -54.96
N GLY A 20 -9.16 19.76 -54.23
CA GLY A 20 -9.55 18.74 -53.27
C GLY A 20 -10.35 19.44 -52.18
N CYS A 21 -11.66 19.23 -52.12
CA CYS A 21 -12.43 19.44 -50.92
C CYS A 21 -11.88 18.43 -49.91
N GLU A 22 -11.00 18.85 -48.99
CA GLU A 22 -10.80 18.12 -47.75
C GLU A 22 -12.13 18.17 -47.00
N GLU A 23 -12.79 17.06 -46.89
CA GLU A 23 -13.89 16.92 -45.93
C GLU A 23 -13.34 17.30 -44.57
N PRO A 24 -14.02 18.18 -43.80
CA PRO A 24 -13.58 18.50 -42.45
C PRO A 24 -13.50 17.20 -41.67
N GLN A 25 -12.29 16.74 -41.32
CA GLN A 25 -12.11 15.65 -40.37
C GLN A 25 -12.88 16.04 -39.14
N SER A 26 -14.02 15.39 -38.92
CA SER A 26 -14.73 15.45 -37.64
C SER A 26 -13.75 14.96 -36.58
N SER A 27 -13.11 15.86 -35.89
CA SER A 27 -12.27 15.52 -34.75
C SER A 27 -13.17 14.85 -33.73
N LYS A 28 -13.04 13.52 -33.61
CA LYS A 28 -13.78 12.76 -32.60
C LYS A 28 -13.40 13.37 -31.25
N GLU A 29 -14.40 13.84 -30.52
CA GLU A 29 -14.17 14.38 -29.18
C GLU A 29 -13.41 13.35 -28.32
N PRO A 30 -12.34 13.73 -27.61
CA PRO A 30 -11.55 12.81 -26.81
C PRO A 30 -12.42 12.16 -25.72
N PHE A 31 -12.07 10.96 -25.34
CA PHE A 31 -12.80 10.24 -24.29
C PHE A 31 -12.75 11.04 -22.98
N PRO A 32 -13.88 11.22 -22.27
CA PRO A 32 -13.95 12.22 -21.20
C PRO A 32 -13.38 11.76 -19.87
N ILE A 33 -13.02 10.49 -19.69
CA ILE A 33 -12.49 9.93 -18.45
C ILE A 33 -11.05 9.47 -18.69
N THR A 34 -10.10 10.04 -17.95
CA THR A 34 -8.67 9.70 -18.04
C THR A 34 -8.07 9.59 -16.64
N ASP A 35 -6.80 9.19 -16.57
CA ASP A 35 -6.00 9.16 -15.34
C ASP A 35 -6.71 8.49 -14.15
N VAL A 36 -7.35 7.34 -14.43
CA VAL A 36 -7.95 6.53 -13.37
C VAL A 36 -6.84 5.96 -12.50
N ASN A 37 -6.87 6.29 -11.21
CA ASN A 37 -5.87 5.87 -10.22
C ASN A 37 -6.53 5.20 -9.02
N PHE A 38 -5.79 4.30 -8.41
CA PHE A 38 -6.17 3.59 -7.20
C PHE A 38 -4.98 3.47 -6.24
N ASP A 39 -5.25 3.65 -4.95
CA ASP A 39 -4.31 3.40 -3.87
C ASP A 39 -5.00 2.67 -2.71
N TYR A 40 -4.32 1.67 -2.15
CA TYR A 40 -4.73 1.06 -0.89
C TYR A 40 -3.94 1.69 0.27
N LEU A 41 -4.61 2.57 1.02
CA LEU A 41 -4.04 3.25 2.18
C LEU A 41 -4.04 2.30 3.40
N GLN A 42 -3.02 1.45 3.49
CA GLN A 42 -2.93 0.33 4.42
C GLN A 42 -3.06 0.74 5.88
N GLY A 43 -2.33 1.77 6.33
CA GLY A 43 -2.34 2.24 7.71
C GLY A 43 -3.72 2.70 8.21
N SER A 44 -4.58 3.17 7.30
CA SER A 44 -5.96 3.60 7.63
C SER A 44 -7.03 2.62 7.17
N ASN A 45 -6.64 1.51 6.51
CA ASN A 45 -7.51 0.52 5.88
C ASN A 45 -8.58 1.16 5.00
N LYS A 46 -8.15 2.05 4.07
CA LYS A 46 -9.02 2.78 3.15
C LYS A 46 -8.55 2.60 1.72
N LEU A 47 -9.51 2.60 0.81
CA LEU A 47 -9.27 2.73 -0.61
C LEU A 47 -9.23 4.22 -0.95
N PHE A 48 -8.35 4.61 -1.85
CA PHE A 48 -8.38 5.90 -2.50
C PHE A 48 -8.54 5.68 -3.99
N VAL A 49 -9.55 6.32 -4.58
CA VAL A 49 -9.80 6.29 -6.03
C VAL A 49 -9.83 7.71 -6.53
N SER A 50 -9.20 7.97 -7.66
CA SER A 50 -9.32 9.24 -8.38
C SER A 50 -9.37 9.02 -9.89
N ALA A 51 -10.00 9.95 -10.60
CA ALA A 51 -10.02 10.01 -12.06
C ALA A 51 -10.17 11.45 -12.53
N MET A 52 -9.53 11.79 -13.63
CA MET A 52 -9.79 13.04 -14.33
C MET A 52 -11.01 12.87 -15.22
N VAL A 53 -12.03 13.73 -15.06
CA VAL A 53 -13.29 13.63 -15.82
C VAL A 53 -13.69 15.01 -16.34
N ASN A 54 -13.89 15.10 -17.64
CA ASN A 54 -14.29 16.37 -18.27
C ASN A 54 -15.71 16.78 -17.84
N ASN A 55 -15.89 18.02 -17.47
CA ASN A 55 -17.20 18.59 -17.06
C ASN A 55 -18.22 18.64 -18.20
N THR A 56 -17.79 18.48 -19.44
CA THR A 56 -18.67 18.42 -20.62
C THR A 56 -18.20 17.31 -21.56
N TYR A 57 -19.14 16.64 -22.19
CA TYR A 57 -18.87 15.66 -23.23
C TYR A 57 -20.03 15.63 -24.25
N MET A 58 -19.73 15.69 -25.55
CA MET A 58 -20.72 15.75 -26.64
C MET A 58 -21.81 16.81 -26.37
N ASN A 59 -21.41 18.02 -26.01
CA ASN A 59 -22.26 19.16 -25.66
C ASN A 59 -23.26 18.89 -24.50
N THR A 60 -22.97 17.92 -23.63
CA THR A 60 -23.74 17.65 -22.41
C THR A 60 -22.88 17.89 -21.19
N SER A 61 -23.49 18.43 -20.13
CA SER A 61 -22.82 18.68 -18.84
C SER A 61 -22.75 17.40 -18.02
N LEU A 62 -21.69 17.30 -17.24
CA LEU A 62 -21.50 16.22 -16.24
C LEU A 62 -22.44 16.44 -15.06
N ASP A 63 -23.20 15.41 -14.69
CA ASP A 63 -24.07 15.42 -13.51
C ASP A 63 -23.40 14.80 -12.29
N SER A 64 -22.67 13.69 -12.48
CA SER A 64 -21.95 13.00 -11.41
C SER A 64 -20.90 12.04 -11.95
N VAL A 65 -19.96 11.70 -11.07
CA VAL A 65 -18.95 10.66 -11.31
C VAL A 65 -19.06 9.59 -10.24
N GLU A 66 -18.99 8.34 -10.66
CA GLU A 66 -19.06 7.19 -9.77
C GLU A 66 -17.92 6.22 -10.08
N VAL A 67 -17.45 5.50 -9.06
CA VAL A 67 -16.59 4.33 -9.25
C VAL A 67 -17.43 3.06 -9.14
N LEU A 68 -17.22 2.14 -10.07
CA LEU A 68 -17.77 0.80 -10.07
C LEU A 68 -16.69 -0.14 -9.52
N TRP A 69 -16.72 -0.36 -8.22
CA TRP A 69 -15.72 -1.12 -7.49
C TRP A 69 -16.07 -2.61 -7.45
N LYS A 70 -15.16 -3.47 -7.93
CA LYS A 70 -15.33 -4.94 -7.97
C LYS A 70 -14.48 -5.69 -6.95
N GLY A 71 -13.57 -5.00 -6.26
CA GLY A 71 -12.66 -5.67 -5.33
C GLY A 71 -11.64 -6.55 -6.03
N VAL A 72 -11.35 -7.69 -5.44
CA VAL A 72 -10.29 -8.62 -5.89
C VAL A 72 -10.73 -9.58 -7.02
N ASP A 73 -11.98 -9.55 -7.43
CA ASP A 73 -12.50 -10.41 -8.50
C ASP A 73 -13.30 -9.58 -9.52
N GLN A 74 -12.81 -9.54 -10.75
CA GLN A 74 -13.47 -8.82 -11.86
C GLN A 74 -14.89 -9.32 -12.20
N GLN A 75 -15.28 -10.51 -11.74
CA GLN A 75 -16.62 -11.08 -11.95
C GLN A 75 -17.63 -10.63 -10.90
N ASN A 76 -17.18 -9.98 -9.83
CA ASN A 76 -18.09 -9.48 -8.80
C ASN A 76 -19.06 -8.43 -9.35
N THR A 77 -20.28 -8.40 -8.78
CA THR A 77 -21.17 -7.26 -8.93
C THR A 77 -20.52 -6.03 -8.30
N SER A 78 -20.48 -4.92 -9.03
CA SER A 78 -19.83 -3.71 -8.56
C SER A 78 -20.56 -3.06 -7.40
N ASP A 79 -19.81 -2.60 -6.38
CA ASP A 79 -20.28 -1.54 -5.51
C ASP A 79 -20.21 -0.22 -6.26
N THR A 80 -21.27 0.58 -6.23
CA THR A 80 -21.35 1.88 -6.90
C THR A 80 -21.18 2.99 -5.88
N LEU A 81 -20.15 3.83 -6.03
CA LEU A 81 -19.79 4.84 -5.06
C LEU A 81 -19.48 6.17 -5.75
N LYS A 82 -20.13 7.23 -5.31
CA LYS A 82 -19.92 8.59 -5.86
C LYS A 82 -18.50 9.09 -5.56
N LEU A 83 -17.83 9.66 -6.57
CA LEU A 83 -16.61 10.47 -6.44
C LEU A 83 -16.96 11.96 -6.35
N PHE A 84 -16.05 12.76 -5.81
CA PHE A 84 -16.26 14.18 -5.51
C PHE A 84 -15.12 15.01 -6.10
N ASP A 85 -15.47 16.25 -6.54
CA ASP A 85 -14.54 17.31 -6.96
C ASP A 85 -14.96 18.60 -6.22
N ASP A 86 -15.03 18.51 -4.88
CA ASP A 86 -15.52 19.58 -4.01
C ASP A 86 -14.57 19.90 -2.82
N GLY A 87 -13.36 19.35 -2.84
CA GLY A 87 -12.38 19.49 -1.76
C GLY A 87 -12.72 18.68 -0.51
N THR A 88 -13.64 17.68 -0.59
CA THR A 88 -14.09 16.89 0.55
C THR A 88 -13.91 15.38 0.34
N LYS A 89 -14.08 14.56 1.40
CA LYS A 89 -14.10 13.09 1.37
C LYS A 89 -12.90 12.40 0.73
N GLY A 90 -11.80 13.11 0.57
CA GLY A 90 -10.57 12.60 -0.04
C GLY A 90 -10.16 13.38 -1.26
N ASP A 91 -11.07 14.16 -1.82
CA ASP A 91 -10.73 15.16 -2.80
C ASP A 91 -9.87 16.27 -2.18
N ILE A 92 -8.86 16.76 -2.92
CA ILE A 92 -7.86 17.71 -2.41
C ILE A 92 -8.18 19.13 -2.84
N LEU A 93 -8.55 19.32 -4.11
CA LEU A 93 -8.80 20.62 -4.70
C LEU A 93 -10.15 20.63 -5.41
N SER A 94 -11.05 21.51 -4.98
CA SER A 94 -12.36 21.62 -5.62
C SER A 94 -12.27 22.22 -7.03
N ASN A 95 -13.05 21.68 -7.96
CA ASN A 95 -13.21 22.13 -9.34
C ASN A 95 -11.91 22.06 -10.18
N ASP A 96 -11.08 21.07 -9.94
CA ASP A 96 -9.89 20.80 -10.76
C ASP A 96 -10.11 19.64 -11.78
N ASN A 97 -11.34 19.12 -11.85
CA ASN A 97 -11.78 18.00 -12.67
C ASN A 97 -11.17 16.64 -12.24
N ILE A 98 -10.51 16.56 -11.10
CA ILE A 98 -10.05 15.32 -10.50
C ILE A 98 -11.06 14.86 -9.46
N PHE A 99 -11.95 14.00 -9.88
CA PHE A 99 -12.95 13.41 -8.99
C PHE A 99 -12.32 12.32 -8.16
N SER A 100 -12.41 12.41 -6.83
CA SER A 100 -11.78 11.45 -5.95
C SER A 100 -12.60 11.10 -4.71
N ARG A 101 -12.24 9.99 -4.05
CA ARG A 101 -12.83 9.59 -2.77
C ARG A 101 -11.92 8.66 -1.98
N ARG A 102 -11.89 8.84 -0.64
CA ARG A 102 -11.40 7.84 0.32
C ARG A 102 -12.56 7.01 0.83
N ILE A 103 -12.47 5.70 0.66
CA ILE A 103 -13.55 4.75 0.96
C ILE A 103 -13.03 3.80 2.06
N PRO A 104 -13.69 3.68 3.22
CA PRO A 104 -13.35 2.66 4.20
C PRO A 104 -13.45 1.25 3.59
N ASN A 105 -12.41 0.43 3.74
CA ASN A 105 -12.42 -0.99 3.36
C ASN A 105 -13.19 -1.78 4.42
N SER A 106 -14.50 -1.69 4.40
CA SER A 106 -15.40 -2.22 5.44
C SER A 106 -16.72 -2.67 4.86
N ASN A 107 -17.21 -3.82 5.30
CA ASN A 107 -18.50 -4.39 4.90
C ASN A 107 -19.71 -3.48 5.21
N SER A 108 -19.56 -2.46 6.04
CA SER A 108 -20.61 -1.45 6.27
C SER A 108 -20.74 -0.42 5.14
N ILE A 109 -19.75 -0.33 4.25
CA ILE A 109 -19.66 0.69 3.18
C ILE A 109 -19.65 0.04 1.80
N ILE A 110 -18.92 -1.07 1.63
CA ILE A 110 -18.76 -1.80 0.37
C ILE A 110 -18.94 -3.30 0.63
N SER A 111 -19.45 -4.02 -0.37
CA SER A 111 -19.57 -5.49 -0.32
C SER A 111 -18.26 -6.17 -0.71
N ASN A 112 -17.54 -5.59 -1.67
CA ASN A 112 -16.29 -6.12 -2.22
C ASN A 112 -15.08 -5.57 -1.46
N ILE A 113 -14.88 -6.00 -0.21
CA ILE A 113 -13.70 -5.60 0.58
C ILE A 113 -12.44 -6.24 0.02
N ILE A 114 -11.30 -5.58 0.22
CA ILE A 114 -9.98 -6.19 0.07
C ILE A 114 -9.75 -7.06 1.31
N PRO A 115 -9.72 -8.40 1.18
CA PRO A 115 -9.44 -9.28 2.31
C PRO A 115 -7.98 -9.15 2.76
N SER A 116 -7.72 -9.50 4.01
CA SER A 116 -6.36 -9.42 4.60
C SER A 116 -5.33 -10.32 3.91
N GLY A 117 -5.76 -11.30 3.11
CA GLY A 117 -4.88 -12.20 2.36
C GLY A 117 -4.81 -11.90 0.86
N ALA A 118 -5.34 -10.76 0.39
CA ALA A 118 -5.29 -10.40 -1.03
C ALA A 118 -3.85 -10.13 -1.47
N LYS A 119 -3.46 -10.73 -2.60
CA LYS A 119 -2.08 -10.67 -3.11
C LYS A 119 -1.96 -9.99 -4.47
N ASP A 120 -3.04 -10.02 -5.25
CA ASP A 120 -2.98 -9.73 -6.66
C ASP A 120 -3.53 -8.35 -7.02
N SER A 121 -4.48 -8.33 -7.94
CA SER A 121 -5.05 -7.09 -8.42
C SER A 121 -6.43 -6.85 -7.83
N VAL A 122 -6.82 -5.60 -7.81
CA VAL A 122 -8.20 -5.15 -7.64
C VAL A 122 -8.70 -4.55 -8.94
N PHE A 123 -10.01 -4.52 -9.11
CA PHE A 123 -10.66 -4.12 -10.36
C PHE A 123 -11.68 -3.03 -10.11
N LEU A 124 -11.64 -2.01 -10.94
CA LEU A 124 -12.63 -0.92 -10.95
C LEU A 124 -12.72 -0.30 -12.33
N SER A 125 -13.86 0.33 -12.59
CA SER A 125 -14.07 1.29 -13.67
C SER A 125 -14.67 2.58 -13.11
N VAL A 126 -14.60 3.66 -13.88
CA VAL A 126 -15.18 4.95 -13.52
C VAL A 126 -16.32 5.26 -14.50
N LEU A 127 -17.44 5.71 -13.95
CA LEU A 127 -18.66 6.05 -14.68
C LEU A 127 -18.91 7.54 -14.58
N GLY A 128 -18.86 8.24 -15.71
CA GLY A 128 -19.32 9.63 -15.85
C GLY A 128 -20.77 9.65 -16.32
N ILE A 129 -21.63 10.39 -15.64
CA ILE A 129 -23.05 10.56 -15.98
C ILE A 129 -23.24 11.97 -16.55
N TYR A 130 -23.65 12.04 -17.83
CA TYR A 130 -23.83 13.27 -18.59
C TYR A 130 -25.28 13.36 -19.08
N ASN A 131 -26.15 14.05 -18.34
CA ASN A 131 -27.57 14.23 -18.70
C ASN A 131 -28.23 12.92 -19.17
N ASN A 132 -28.22 11.91 -18.29
CA ASN A 132 -28.71 10.52 -18.52
C ASN A 132 -27.90 9.69 -19.56
N ARG A 133 -26.76 10.17 -20.03
CA ARG A 133 -25.81 9.38 -20.80
C ARG A 133 -24.74 8.84 -19.85
N PHE A 134 -24.54 7.54 -19.90
CA PHE A 134 -23.57 6.83 -19.06
C PHE A 134 -22.32 6.53 -19.91
N ILE A 135 -21.18 7.07 -19.47
CA ILE A 135 -19.88 6.85 -20.11
C ILE A 135 -18.99 6.15 -19.09
N GLU A 136 -18.61 4.92 -19.38
CA GLU A 136 -17.79 4.10 -18.49
C GLU A 136 -16.38 3.96 -19.07
N SER A 137 -15.36 4.07 -18.22
CA SER A 137 -13.98 3.76 -18.56
C SER A 137 -13.79 2.25 -18.79
N ASP A 138 -12.68 1.87 -19.38
CA ASP A 138 -12.27 0.47 -19.38
C ASP A 138 -12.16 -0.05 -17.94
N LEU A 139 -12.36 -1.36 -17.77
CA LEU A 139 -12.10 -2.02 -16.49
C LEU A 139 -10.59 -2.04 -16.24
N ASN A 140 -10.15 -1.34 -15.20
CA ASN A 140 -8.74 -1.21 -14.87
C ASN A 140 -8.35 -2.18 -13.76
N PRO A 141 -7.32 -3.04 -13.98
CA PRO A 141 -6.67 -3.78 -12.93
C PRO A 141 -5.61 -2.91 -12.25
N PHE A 142 -5.61 -2.88 -10.93
CA PHE A 142 -4.58 -2.23 -10.13
C PHE A 142 -3.92 -3.25 -9.22
N ILE A 143 -2.60 -3.33 -9.25
CA ILE A 143 -1.84 -4.20 -8.38
C ILE A 143 -1.86 -3.58 -6.96
N LEU A 144 -2.28 -4.38 -5.97
CA LEU A 144 -2.33 -3.94 -4.57
C LEU A 144 -0.95 -3.55 -4.02
N GLY A 145 0.10 -4.03 -4.66
CA GLY A 145 1.46 -3.85 -4.20
C GLY A 145 1.77 -4.70 -2.97
N ASN A 146 2.88 -4.37 -2.30
CA ASN A 146 3.28 -5.01 -1.07
C ASN A 146 2.37 -4.57 0.08
N ILE A 147 1.78 -5.55 0.78
CA ILE A 147 0.99 -5.29 1.99
C ILE A 147 1.92 -5.45 3.19
N HIS A 148 2.04 -4.39 4.00
CA HIS A 148 2.96 -4.36 5.13
C HIS A 148 2.58 -5.41 6.19
N PRO A 149 3.57 -6.01 6.84
CA PRO A 149 3.34 -6.96 7.91
C PRO A 149 2.66 -6.30 9.11
N LYS A 150 2.11 -7.10 10.01
CA LYS A 150 1.44 -6.63 11.23
C LYS A 150 1.98 -7.36 12.44
N ILE A 151 2.22 -6.62 13.53
CA ILE A 151 2.44 -7.19 14.87
C ILE A 151 1.08 -7.30 15.57
N GLY A 152 0.76 -8.50 16.05
CA GLY A 152 -0.44 -8.76 16.82
C GLY A 152 -0.19 -8.73 18.33
N THR A 153 -0.48 -9.87 19.00
CA THR A 153 -0.31 -9.98 20.46
C THR A 153 1.16 -10.09 20.82
N VAL A 154 1.59 -9.25 21.76
CA VAL A 154 2.93 -9.33 22.37
C VAL A 154 2.81 -9.72 23.83
N VAL A 155 3.49 -10.79 24.24
CA VAL A 155 3.49 -11.32 25.60
C VAL A 155 4.90 -11.24 26.20
N LEU A 156 5.03 -10.59 27.35
CA LEU A 156 6.23 -10.51 28.16
C LEU A 156 5.84 -10.23 29.62
N PRO A 157 6.71 -10.54 30.61
CA PRO A 157 6.45 -10.20 32.02
C PRO A 157 6.42 -8.67 32.24
N LYS A 158 5.58 -8.20 33.14
CA LYS A 158 5.52 -6.77 33.52
C LYS A 158 6.77 -6.33 34.26
N SER A 159 7.39 -7.23 35.04
CA SER A 159 8.63 -6.99 35.75
C SER A 159 9.45 -8.27 35.91
N VAL A 160 10.74 -8.09 36.06
CA VAL A 160 11.73 -9.17 36.31
C VAL A 160 12.66 -8.69 37.41
N ASP A 161 12.84 -9.51 38.44
CA ASP A 161 13.80 -9.23 39.48
C ASP A 161 15.20 -9.64 39.00
N ARG A 162 16.16 -8.74 39.11
CA ARG A 162 17.56 -9.01 38.82
C ARG A 162 18.10 -10.02 39.86
N PRO A 163 18.79 -11.09 39.41
CA PRO A 163 19.32 -12.04 40.37
C PRO A 163 20.39 -11.39 41.29
N SER A 164 20.54 -11.94 42.48
CA SER A 164 21.63 -11.55 43.39
C SER A 164 22.98 -11.92 42.80
N SER A 165 24.01 -11.17 43.14
CA SER A 165 25.37 -11.44 42.69
C SER A 165 25.85 -12.79 43.16
N ASN A 166 26.61 -13.50 42.34
CA ASN A 166 27.23 -14.77 42.70
C ASN A 166 28.38 -14.51 43.70
N ALA A 167 28.55 -15.46 44.65
CA ALA A 167 29.70 -15.43 45.55
C ALA A 167 31.05 -15.66 44.83
N ASP A 168 31.03 -16.44 43.74
CA ASP A 168 32.18 -16.59 42.85
C ASP A 168 32.10 -15.52 41.74
N PRO A 169 33.07 -14.60 41.65
CA PRO A 169 33.08 -13.51 40.66
C PRO A 169 33.24 -13.98 39.23
N ASN A 170 33.61 -15.25 39.02
CA ASN A 170 33.74 -15.85 37.67
C ASN A 170 32.42 -16.44 37.18
N ILE A 171 31.38 -16.52 38.02
CA ILE A 171 30.08 -17.06 37.68
C ILE A 171 29.04 -15.93 37.71
N MET A 172 28.43 -15.65 36.57
CA MET A 172 27.38 -14.62 36.45
C MET A 172 26.00 -15.25 36.62
N ASN A 173 25.27 -14.84 37.65
CA ASN A 173 23.88 -15.26 37.80
C ASN A 173 22.97 -14.58 36.76
N THR A 174 22.02 -15.35 36.23
CA THR A 174 21.05 -14.87 35.26
C THR A 174 19.64 -15.41 35.56
N VAL A 175 18.64 -14.60 35.28
CA VAL A 175 17.24 -15.02 35.21
C VAL A 175 16.78 -15.02 33.77
N LYS A 176 16.04 -16.05 33.35
CA LYS A 176 15.55 -16.19 31.98
C LYS A 176 14.03 -16.15 31.93
N PHE A 177 13.49 -15.55 30.88
CA PHE A 177 12.07 -15.55 30.59
C PHE A 177 11.83 -15.52 29.07
N SER A 178 10.65 -15.97 28.66
CA SER A 178 10.27 -15.92 27.26
C SER A 178 9.56 -14.62 26.91
N VAL A 179 9.79 -14.16 25.69
CA VAL A 179 9.08 -13.07 25.02
C VAL A 179 8.53 -13.59 23.74
N THR A 180 7.24 -13.36 23.49
CA THR A 180 6.59 -13.77 22.23
C THR A 180 5.88 -12.60 21.56
N ALA A 181 5.83 -12.61 20.25
CA ALA A 181 5.04 -11.69 19.44
C ALA A 181 4.40 -12.49 18.28
N SER A 182 3.09 -12.38 18.13
CA SER A 182 2.48 -12.86 16.88
C SER A 182 2.72 -11.85 15.77
N ALA A 183 3.01 -12.33 14.57
CA ALA A 183 3.11 -11.51 13.39
C ALA A 183 2.40 -12.17 12.21
N SER A 184 1.89 -11.37 11.31
CA SER A 184 1.21 -11.83 10.10
C SER A 184 1.51 -10.89 8.94
N ASP A 185 1.47 -11.45 7.74
CA ASP A 185 1.55 -10.71 6.51
C ASP A 185 0.46 -11.18 5.56
N ALA A 186 -0.19 -10.27 4.85
CA ALA A 186 -1.24 -10.60 3.89
C ALA A 186 -0.67 -11.29 2.64
N ASN A 187 0.61 -11.06 2.34
CA ASN A 187 1.32 -11.75 1.27
C ASN A 187 1.74 -13.18 1.67
N GLY A 188 1.59 -13.53 2.95
CA GLY A 188 1.91 -14.83 3.53
C GLY A 188 2.96 -14.74 4.63
N LEU A 189 2.98 -15.74 5.52
CA LEU A 189 3.95 -15.77 6.61
C LEU A 189 5.40 -15.84 6.11
N ASP A 190 5.62 -16.49 4.96
CA ASP A 190 6.94 -16.61 4.33
C ASP A 190 7.47 -15.25 3.79
N ASP A 191 6.61 -14.24 3.66
CA ASP A 191 7.03 -12.88 3.29
C ASP A 191 7.62 -12.10 4.48
N ILE A 192 7.41 -12.57 5.71
CA ILE A 192 8.01 -11.96 6.90
C ILE A 192 9.51 -12.28 6.93
N LYS A 193 10.31 -11.25 6.70
CA LYS A 193 11.77 -11.31 6.73
C LYS A 193 12.32 -11.47 8.15
N ARG A 194 11.74 -10.72 9.11
CA ARG A 194 12.14 -10.74 10.52
C ARG A 194 11.09 -10.08 11.42
N VAL A 195 11.04 -10.57 12.65
CA VAL A 195 10.34 -9.93 13.78
C VAL A 195 11.36 -9.61 14.86
N PHE A 196 11.28 -8.44 15.47
CA PHE A 196 12.27 -7.98 16.43
C PHE A 196 11.70 -6.92 17.37
N PHE A 197 12.46 -6.62 18.42
CA PHE A 197 12.23 -5.42 19.24
C PHE A 197 13.53 -4.66 19.47
N ARG A 198 13.39 -3.35 19.75
CA ARG A 198 14.45 -2.49 20.27
C ARG A 198 14.10 -2.11 21.71
N SER A 199 15.11 -2.00 22.55
CA SER A 199 14.96 -1.69 23.96
C SER A 199 15.42 -0.26 24.25
N TYR A 200 14.56 0.53 24.90
CA TYR A 200 14.83 1.88 25.32
C TYR A 200 14.73 1.98 26.85
N HIS A 201 15.77 2.51 27.49
CA HIS A 201 15.78 2.70 28.95
C HIS A 201 15.26 4.09 29.32
N VAL A 202 14.12 4.14 30.00
CA VAL A 202 13.43 5.41 30.32
C VAL A 202 14.27 6.37 31.16
N GLY A 203 14.90 5.87 32.22
CA GLY A 203 15.68 6.71 33.13
C GLY A 203 17.00 7.23 32.54
N LEU A 204 17.53 6.59 31.52
CA LEU A 204 18.74 7.03 30.80
C LEU A 204 18.44 7.81 29.55
N ASP A 205 17.16 7.90 29.15
CA ASP A 205 16.71 8.51 27.89
C ASP A 205 17.52 8.00 26.69
N SER A 206 17.73 6.66 26.62
CA SER A 206 18.65 6.09 25.65
C SER A 206 18.23 4.70 25.17
N MET A 207 18.51 4.44 23.90
CA MET A 207 18.39 3.10 23.33
C MET A 207 19.50 2.20 23.88
N MET A 208 19.10 1.01 24.34
CA MET A 208 20.03 -0.04 24.73
C MET A 208 20.60 -0.74 23.50
N ASN A 209 21.75 -1.41 23.67
CA ASN A 209 22.43 -2.12 22.59
C ASN A 209 22.66 -1.24 21.34
N ASN A 210 22.92 0.06 21.55
CA ASN A 210 23.07 1.05 20.46
C ASN A 210 21.90 1.10 19.47
N GLY A 211 20.69 0.75 19.91
CA GLY A 211 19.49 0.67 19.07
C GLY A 211 19.43 -0.55 18.16
N ASN A 212 20.38 -1.48 18.27
CA ASN A 212 20.37 -2.70 17.47
C ASN A 212 19.15 -3.59 17.84
N PRO A 213 18.47 -4.17 16.86
CA PRO A 213 17.31 -5.01 17.09
C PRO A 213 17.67 -6.35 17.71
N ILE A 214 16.81 -6.83 18.61
CA ILE A 214 16.84 -8.17 19.17
C ILE A 214 15.79 -9.00 18.43
N LEU A 215 16.24 -10.04 17.71
CA LEU A 215 15.36 -10.86 16.87
C LEU A 215 14.55 -11.85 17.71
N LEU A 216 13.28 -12.02 17.32
CA LEU A 216 12.43 -13.13 17.70
C LEU A 216 12.37 -14.12 16.52
N LEU A 217 12.28 -15.43 16.81
CA LEU A 217 12.31 -16.48 15.80
C LEU A 217 11.04 -17.36 15.90
N ASP A 218 10.58 -17.81 14.74
CA ASP A 218 9.50 -18.81 14.58
C ASP A 218 10.15 -20.09 14.03
N ASP A 219 10.95 -20.77 14.89
CA ASP A 219 11.85 -21.87 14.51
C ASP A 219 11.50 -23.22 15.17
N GLY A 220 10.46 -23.27 16.00
CA GLY A 220 10.04 -24.46 16.73
C GLY A 220 10.99 -24.85 17.86
N GLY A 221 11.69 -23.88 18.46
CA GLY A 221 12.54 -24.12 19.63
C GLY A 221 13.87 -24.79 19.31
N GLY A 222 14.36 -24.64 18.07
CA GLY A 222 15.60 -25.24 17.60
C GLY A 222 16.84 -24.83 18.41
N SER A 223 18.04 -25.07 17.87
CA SER A 223 19.35 -24.85 18.52
C SER A 223 19.63 -23.40 18.94
N ASN A 224 18.82 -22.46 18.46
CA ASN A 224 19.01 -21.03 18.71
C ASN A 224 18.48 -20.53 20.07
N GLY A 225 17.82 -21.41 20.87
CA GLY A 225 17.29 -21.06 22.19
C GLY A 225 16.23 -19.95 22.13
N SER A 226 15.43 -19.93 21.05
CA SER A 226 14.35 -18.94 20.88
C SER A 226 13.26 -19.12 21.93
N GLY A 227 12.98 -20.36 22.34
CA GLY A 227 11.85 -20.72 23.18
C GLY A 227 10.54 -20.80 22.41
N ASP A 228 10.61 -20.80 21.09
CA ASP A 228 9.48 -21.02 20.23
C ASP A 228 8.99 -22.49 20.34
N LEU A 229 7.67 -22.70 20.20
CA LEU A 229 7.06 -24.02 20.39
C LEU A 229 6.77 -24.74 19.08
N GLN A 230 6.43 -23.98 18.04
CA GLN A 230 5.99 -24.54 16.77
C GLN A 230 6.44 -23.67 15.59
N LYS A 231 7.31 -24.21 14.77
CA LYS A 231 7.83 -23.54 13.59
C LYS A 231 6.72 -23.19 12.59
N GLY A 232 6.70 -21.94 12.12
CA GLY A 232 5.85 -21.48 11.04
C GLY A 232 4.39 -21.27 11.45
N ASP A 233 4.12 -21.02 12.74
CA ASP A 233 2.77 -20.74 13.23
C ASP A 233 2.47 -19.23 13.34
N GLY A 234 3.46 -18.36 13.03
CA GLY A 234 3.34 -16.93 13.12
C GLY A 234 3.56 -16.38 14.53
N THR A 235 4.00 -17.22 15.48
CA THR A 235 4.39 -16.84 16.84
C THR A 235 5.91 -16.80 16.94
N PHE A 236 6.46 -15.62 16.96
CA PHE A 236 7.90 -15.40 17.05
C PHE A 236 8.32 -15.26 18.49
N SER A 237 9.36 -15.95 18.91
CA SER A 237 9.78 -16.06 20.31
C SER A 237 11.26 -15.73 20.51
N ARG A 238 11.62 -15.28 21.72
CA ARG A 238 12.98 -15.13 22.19
C ARG A 238 13.07 -15.38 23.68
N THR A 239 14.02 -16.23 24.11
CA THR A 239 14.42 -16.31 25.50
C THR A 239 15.38 -15.17 25.84
N ILE A 240 14.98 -14.32 26.76
CA ILE A 240 15.79 -13.21 27.25
C ILE A 240 16.45 -13.60 28.57
N SER A 241 17.71 -13.23 28.71
CA SER A 241 18.49 -13.45 29.94
C SER A 241 18.87 -12.10 30.56
N ILE A 242 18.46 -11.88 31.82
CA ILE A 242 18.85 -10.70 32.59
C ILE A 242 19.93 -11.13 33.59
N SER A 243 21.10 -10.49 33.54
CA SER A 243 22.21 -10.76 34.44
C SER A 243 22.09 -9.98 35.74
N GLU A 244 22.87 -10.40 36.73
CA GLU A 244 23.02 -9.70 38.00
C GLU A 244 23.60 -8.27 37.87
N THR A 245 24.23 -7.95 36.72
CA THR A 245 24.78 -6.64 36.42
C THR A 245 23.88 -5.79 35.55
N ALA A 246 22.71 -6.31 35.15
CA ALA A 246 21.78 -5.57 34.30
C ALA A 246 21.33 -4.26 34.96
N LEU A 247 21.20 -3.21 34.18
CA LEU A 247 20.70 -1.94 34.69
C LEU A 247 19.24 -2.09 35.16
N GLN A 248 18.98 -1.62 36.38
CA GLN A 248 17.62 -1.58 36.92
C GLN A 248 16.88 -0.37 36.36
N GLY A 249 15.58 -0.49 36.20
CA GLY A 249 14.74 0.61 35.74
C GLY A 249 13.60 0.16 34.85
N THR A 250 12.94 1.15 34.27
CA THR A 250 11.83 0.96 33.34
C THR A 250 12.35 0.96 31.89
N TYR A 251 11.94 -0.04 31.14
CA TYR A 251 12.27 -0.17 29.73
C TYR A 251 11.00 -0.13 28.88
N HIS A 252 11.10 0.53 27.74
CA HIS A 252 10.14 0.41 26.64
C HIS A 252 10.72 -0.49 25.57
N TRP A 253 10.07 -1.60 25.30
CA TRP A 253 10.40 -2.49 24.20
C TRP A 253 9.46 -2.20 23.03
N ILE A 254 10.05 -1.88 21.87
CA ILE A 254 9.39 -1.42 20.66
C ILE A 254 9.49 -2.54 19.63
N PHE A 255 8.37 -3.23 19.40
CA PHE A 255 8.26 -4.38 18.51
C PHE A 255 7.86 -3.96 17.11
N GLU A 256 8.48 -4.56 16.12
CA GLU A 256 8.24 -4.37 14.69
C GLU A 256 8.45 -5.68 13.93
N ALA A 257 7.74 -5.84 12.82
CA ALA A 257 8.01 -6.81 11.78
C ALA A 257 8.52 -6.12 10.52
N GLN A 258 9.31 -6.82 9.72
CA GLN A 258 9.76 -6.37 8.41
C GLN A 258 9.56 -7.50 7.41
N ASP A 259 9.02 -7.20 6.23
CA ASP A 259 8.84 -8.14 5.13
C ASP A 259 10.06 -8.23 4.19
N LEU A 260 9.98 -9.11 3.19
CA LEU A 260 11.03 -9.29 2.17
C LEU A 260 11.16 -8.07 1.25
N SER A 261 10.12 -7.26 1.11
CA SER A 261 10.13 -5.99 0.37
C SER A 261 10.71 -4.83 1.18
N ASN A 262 11.13 -5.08 2.43
CA ASN A 262 11.68 -4.12 3.41
C ASN A 262 10.66 -3.13 3.97
N ALA A 263 9.37 -3.36 3.81
CA ALA A 263 8.34 -2.58 4.51
C ALA A 263 8.23 -3.01 5.97
N TYR A 264 7.86 -2.07 6.84
CA TYR A 264 7.74 -2.28 8.27
C TYR A 264 6.27 -2.25 8.71
N SER A 265 5.97 -3.03 9.74
CA SER A 265 4.71 -2.92 10.47
C SER A 265 4.61 -1.61 11.26
N ASP A 266 3.40 -1.29 11.74
CA ASP A 266 3.26 -0.35 12.84
C ASP A 266 4.01 -0.87 14.08
N THR A 267 4.47 0.06 14.94
CA THR A 267 5.20 -0.28 16.17
C THR A 267 4.24 -0.67 17.29
N VAL A 268 4.60 -1.71 18.03
CA VAL A 268 3.90 -2.09 19.28
C VAL A 268 4.83 -1.90 20.46
N LYS A 269 4.51 -0.93 21.33
CA LYS A 269 5.30 -0.65 22.54
C LYS A 269 4.78 -1.46 23.74
N ARG A 270 5.69 -2.07 24.48
CA ARG A 270 5.44 -2.73 25.78
C ARG A 270 6.42 -2.22 26.82
N THR A 271 5.98 -2.21 28.07
CA THR A 271 6.81 -1.78 29.21
C THR A 271 7.18 -2.97 30.06
N ILE A 272 8.45 -3.05 30.45
CA ILE A 272 8.98 -4.01 31.41
C ILE A 272 9.83 -3.28 32.45
N VAL A 273 9.81 -3.72 33.73
CA VAL A 273 10.60 -3.17 34.81
C VAL A 273 11.61 -4.21 35.28
N VAL A 274 12.89 -3.85 35.25
CA VAL A 274 13.98 -4.63 35.88
C VAL A 274 14.20 -4.06 37.28
N LYS A 275 14.01 -4.89 38.30
CA LYS A 275 14.09 -4.52 39.72
C LYS A 275 15.39 -5.01 40.36
#